data_382a242f7a7b893f31b0943339da2893
#
_entry.id   382a242f7a7b893f31b0943339da2893
#
_cell.length_a   1.000
_cell.length_b   1.000
_cell.length_c   1.000
_cell.angle_alpha   90.00
_cell.angle_beta   90.00
_cell.angle_gamma   90.00
#
_symmetry.space_group_name_H-M   'P 1'
#
loop_
_entity.id
_entity.type
_entity.pdbx_description
1 polymer ?
#
loop_
_entity_poly.entity_id
_entity_poly.type
_entity_poly.pdbx_seq_one_letter_code
_entity_poly.pdbx_strand_id
1 'polypeptide(L)'
;SYDFTDKAHFDKYYADFIAGTIDPTYNYFRQYRFGVANVDVTGDPRWKAPFSAGQLGFYAQDKWNVTPSFQFTYGLRMEIPLFFKTPTANEPFNQYAAAHNWGVRTNHKLSSTPLWSPRVGFRWDINKDRKYILRGGLGVFTGRIPYVWISNNFVKTGLQMQTYSVNSPKGLDLILDPNGQEANAARLRAAGSQEVNVFEDNFKFAQTLKANLGFDFNLLGIDWTAEAIYSKTLNDIYYKNLSVDKTGQTFGQVTGYDWDNRPMYERTTTGTPYSYVYALYNTSKGYTLNLSLKAEKHFNFGLDLMASYTWTRSMSVNSGTSSVAGSNWMFNATYRDANDPELSLSAYNVPHRIQASAYYHTNYGARKQWETTVGLIYQGRSGSPYVIEVYGDMNGDGANGNDLMWIPTDAQIDKMKFASNVRVNNSKDIYPLITKVLGPGFNGTLTEDQQRSLMKQWVGDDSYMRDHRGEYFKRYADNLAFEHHFDVHLAQKYSFKVGGQLNSLELSFDIINLGNLLNKDWGHTYGDGFGRYFSPFNYEGNGVFKFDGTHVARNYDTYYSRWRGQLGLRYTF
;
A
#
# COMPACT_ATOMS: atom_id res chain seq x y z
N SER A 1 10.50 -12.41 17.87
CA SER A 1 11.69 -12.23 17.02
C SER A 1 12.91 -11.90 17.83
N TYR A 2 14.06 -12.32 17.35
CA TYR A 2 15.37 -11.98 17.86
C TYR A 2 16.09 -11.20 16.75
N ASP A 3 16.43 -9.96 16.99
CA ASP A 3 17.18 -9.14 16.06
C ASP A 3 18.62 -9.04 16.54
N PHE A 4 19.55 -9.56 15.77
CA PHE A 4 20.97 -9.39 16.02
C PHE A 4 21.44 -8.01 15.58
N THR A 5 22.46 -7.46 16.23
CA THR A 5 23.01 -6.14 15.85
C THR A 5 23.57 -6.19 14.43
N ASP A 6 24.30 -7.27 14.11
CA ASP A 6 24.89 -7.54 12.81
C ASP A 6 25.27 -9.03 12.69
N LYS A 7 25.84 -9.40 11.54
CA LYS A 7 26.31 -10.77 11.32
C LYS A 7 27.39 -11.20 12.34
N ALA A 8 28.26 -10.33 12.77
CA ALA A 8 29.33 -10.68 13.71
C ALA A 8 28.76 -11.08 15.08
N HIS A 9 27.69 -10.39 15.54
CA HIS A 9 26.97 -10.75 16.77
C HIS A 9 26.24 -12.09 16.64
N PHE A 10 25.66 -12.38 15.47
CA PHE A 10 25.09 -13.70 15.20
C PHE A 10 26.17 -14.79 15.19
N ASP A 11 27.27 -14.60 14.47
CA ASP A 11 28.37 -15.57 14.39
C ASP A 11 28.97 -15.85 15.79
N LYS A 12 29.14 -14.79 16.59
CA LYS A 12 29.61 -14.94 17.98
C LYS A 12 28.62 -15.75 18.81
N TYR A 13 27.32 -15.41 18.78
CA TYR A 13 26.28 -16.16 19.48
C TYR A 13 26.32 -17.64 19.09
N TYR A 14 26.39 -17.92 17.79
CA TYR A 14 26.42 -19.29 17.27
C TYR A 14 27.65 -20.06 17.75
N ALA A 15 28.83 -19.45 17.72
CA ALA A 15 30.07 -20.05 18.21
C ALA A 15 29.98 -20.35 19.73
N ASP A 16 29.54 -19.40 20.53
CA ASP A 16 29.40 -19.54 21.98
C ASP A 16 28.31 -20.59 22.32
N PHE A 17 27.23 -20.68 21.54
CA PHE A 17 26.18 -21.67 21.71
C PHE A 17 26.69 -23.10 21.46
N ILE A 18 27.42 -23.31 20.37
CA ILE A 18 28.01 -24.62 20.07
C ILE A 18 29.05 -25.03 21.12
N ALA A 19 29.81 -24.05 21.63
CA ALA A 19 30.83 -24.31 22.67
C ALA A 19 30.23 -24.44 24.08
N GLY A 20 28.95 -24.14 24.26
CA GLY A 20 28.31 -24.11 25.59
C GLY A 20 28.82 -22.97 26.49
N THR A 21 29.33 -21.90 25.91
CA THR A 21 29.96 -20.76 26.59
C THR A 21 29.21 -19.43 26.41
N ILE A 22 27.87 -19.48 26.29
CA ILE A 22 27.04 -18.27 26.20
C ILE A 22 27.33 -17.35 27.38
N ASP A 23 27.75 -16.12 27.08
CA ASP A 23 27.97 -15.09 28.08
C ASP A 23 26.67 -14.33 28.38
N PRO A 24 26.06 -14.50 29.56
CA PRO A 24 24.81 -13.82 29.91
C PRO A 24 24.95 -12.30 30.05
N THR A 25 26.17 -11.77 30.07
CA THR A 25 26.42 -10.34 30.19
C THR A 25 26.64 -9.64 28.87
N TYR A 26 26.87 -10.41 27.79
CA TYR A 26 27.10 -9.89 26.46
C TYR A 26 25.79 -9.58 25.72
N ASN A 27 25.77 -8.48 24.97
CA ASN A 27 24.61 -8.08 24.15
C ASN A 27 24.69 -8.73 22.77
N TYR A 28 24.21 -9.95 22.64
CA TYR A 28 24.13 -10.64 21.34
C TYR A 28 23.04 -10.04 20.45
N PHE A 29 21.93 -9.56 21.05
CA PHE A 29 20.74 -9.09 20.36
C PHE A 29 20.61 -7.57 20.43
N ARG A 30 20.35 -6.95 19.29
CA ARG A 30 19.93 -5.56 19.23
C ARG A 30 18.56 -5.37 19.87
N GLN A 31 17.63 -6.30 19.57
CA GLN A 31 16.28 -6.26 20.10
C GLN A 31 15.68 -7.65 20.20
N TYR A 32 14.86 -7.85 21.22
CA TYR A 32 13.96 -9.00 21.34
C TYR A 32 12.51 -8.50 21.39
N ARG A 33 11.64 -9.10 20.58
CA ARG A 33 10.20 -8.84 20.57
C ARG A 33 9.43 -10.14 20.70
N PHE A 34 8.46 -10.14 21.61
CA PHE A 34 7.60 -11.28 21.85
C PHE A 34 6.19 -10.84 22.22
N GLY A 35 5.18 -11.39 21.55
CA GLY A 35 3.77 -11.21 21.89
C GLY A 35 3.24 -12.51 22.50
N VAL A 36 2.60 -12.43 23.65
CA VAL A 36 2.05 -13.57 24.37
C VAL A 36 0.64 -13.27 24.88
N ALA A 37 -0.21 -14.31 24.93
CA ALA A 37 -1.49 -14.20 25.61
C ALA A 37 -1.26 -14.07 27.12
N ASN A 38 -2.01 -13.15 27.73
CA ASN A 38 -2.04 -13.04 29.19
C ASN A 38 -2.88 -14.20 29.76
N VAL A 39 -2.19 -15.22 30.25
CA VAL A 39 -2.82 -16.46 30.75
C VAL A 39 -3.74 -16.20 31.94
N ASP A 40 -3.41 -15.21 32.79
CA ASP A 40 -4.25 -14.86 33.94
C ASP A 40 -5.63 -14.32 33.52
N VAL A 41 -5.73 -13.77 32.32
CA VAL A 41 -6.99 -13.25 31.75
C VAL A 41 -7.65 -14.25 30.80
N THR A 42 -6.85 -14.94 30.00
CA THR A 42 -7.34 -15.79 28.88
C THR A 42 -7.50 -17.26 29.28
N GLY A 43 -6.76 -17.72 30.28
CA GLY A 43 -6.69 -19.13 30.68
C GLY A 43 -5.91 -20.03 29.70
N ASP A 44 -5.40 -19.49 28.59
CA ASP A 44 -4.72 -20.26 27.53
C ASP A 44 -3.56 -19.46 26.96
N PRO A 45 -2.31 -19.97 27.00
CA PRO A 45 -1.14 -19.30 26.43
C PRO A 45 -1.21 -19.21 24.89
N ARG A 46 -2.03 -20.03 24.23
CA ARG A 46 -2.28 -20.03 22.79
C ARG A 46 -3.64 -19.41 22.42
N TRP A 47 -4.13 -18.55 23.30
CA TRP A 47 -5.43 -17.93 23.13
C TRP A 47 -5.58 -17.23 21.76
N LYS A 48 -6.75 -17.37 21.16
CA LYS A 48 -7.15 -16.71 19.93
C LYS A 48 -8.42 -15.92 20.20
N ALA A 49 -8.48 -14.68 19.71
CA ALA A 49 -9.68 -13.85 19.86
C ALA A 49 -10.87 -14.47 19.11
N PRO A 50 -11.87 -15.00 19.81
CA PRO A 50 -13.05 -15.55 19.14
C PRO A 50 -14.02 -14.42 18.82
N PHE A 51 -14.20 -14.10 17.54
CA PHE A 51 -15.35 -13.30 17.14
C PHE A 51 -16.07 -13.96 15.98
N SER A 52 -17.35 -13.65 15.85
CA SER A 52 -18.18 -14.10 14.75
C SER A 52 -18.98 -12.93 14.19
N ALA A 53 -19.09 -12.89 12.89
CA ALA A 53 -19.81 -11.86 12.16
C ALA A 53 -20.67 -12.49 11.07
N GLY A 54 -21.75 -11.83 10.71
CA GLY A 54 -22.63 -12.17 9.60
C GLY A 54 -22.98 -10.91 8.82
N GLN A 55 -23.59 -11.11 7.66
CA GLN A 55 -24.14 -10.03 6.87
C GLN A 55 -25.44 -10.48 6.23
N LEU A 56 -26.52 -9.72 6.47
CA LEU A 56 -27.77 -9.89 5.77
C LEU A 56 -27.87 -8.87 4.64
N GLY A 57 -28.26 -9.34 3.46
CA GLY A 57 -28.45 -8.49 2.30
C GLY A 57 -29.82 -8.71 1.68
N PHE A 58 -30.60 -7.63 1.54
CA PHE A 58 -31.86 -7.63 0.83
C PHE A 58 -31.72 -6.70 -0.38
N TYR A 59 -32.29 -7.11 -1.50
CA TYR A 59 -32.29 -6.25 -2.69
C TYR A 59 -33.56 -6.44 -3.51
N ALA A 60 -33.97 -5.35 -4.14
CA ALA A 60 -34.99 -5.34 -5.17
C ALA A 60 -34.49 -4.49 -6.34
N GLN A 61 -34.62 -5.00 -7.54
CA GLN A 61 -34.21 -4.32 -8.74
C GLN A 61 -35.19 -4.62 -9.88
N ASP A 62 -35.46 -3.61 -10.69
CA ASP A 62 -36.24 -3.75 -11.90
C ASP A 62 -35.52 -3.15 -13.10
N LYS A 63 -35.85 -3.67 -14.26
CA LYS A 63 -35.32 -3.29 -15.56
C LYS A 63 -36.49 -2.94 -16.48
N TRP A 64 -36.72 -1.66 -16.64
CA TRP A 64 -37.80 -1.15 -17.41
C TRP A 64 -37.35 -0.77 -18.83
N ASN A 65 -37.90 -1.43 -19.85
CA ASN A 65 -37.74 -1.07 -21.24
C ASN A 65 -38.78 0.00 -21.58
N VAL A 66 -38.41 1.26 -21.35
CA VAL A 66 -39.29 2.44 -21.58
C VAL A 66 -39.66 2.54 -23.06
N THR A 67 -38.72 2.26 -23.93
CA THR A 67 -38.88 2.09 -25.37
C THR A 67 -38.00 0.94 -25.87
N PRO A 68 -38.16 0.44 -27.11
CA PRO A 68 -37.24 -0.55 -27.69
C PRO A 68 -35.75 -0.12 -27.72
N SER A 69 -35.49 1.20 -27.67
CA SER A 69 -34.14 1.78 -27.70
C SER A 69 -33.68 2.36 -26.39
N PHE A 70 -34.57 2.53 -25.41
CA PHE A 70 -34.24 3.11 -24.12
C PHE A 70 -34.63 2.19 -22.96
N GLN A 71 -33.62 1.81 -22.20
CA GLN A 71 -33.77 0.95 -21.03
C GLN A 71 -33.33 1.69 -19.79
N PHE A 72 -34.13 1.62 -18.74
CA PHE A 72 -33.85 2.16 -17.42
C PHE A 72 -33.82 1.02 -16.40
N THR A 73 -32.82 1.04 -15.53
CA THR A 73 -32.66 0.08 -14.43
C THR A 73 -32.63 0.86 -13.14
N TYR A 74 -33.39 0.41 -12.14
CA TYR A 74 -33.36 1.00 -10.81
C TYR A 74 -33.47 -0.10 -9.75
N GLY A 75 -32.88 0.15 -8.60
CA GLY A 75 -32.90 -0.83 -7.53
C GLY A 75 -32.44 -0.25 -6.21
N LEU A 76 -32.78 -0.96 -5.17
CA LEU A 76 -32.38 -0.67 -3.80
C LEU A 76 -31.82 -1.93 -3.16
N ARG A 77 -30.65 -1.80 -2.55
CA ARG A 77 -30.04 -2.83 -1.72
C ARG A 77 -29.86 -2.31 -0.31
N MET A 78 -30.15 -3.16 0.67
CA MET A 78 -29.90 -2.92 2.08
C MET A 78 -28.99 -4.01 2.61
N GLU A 79 -27.94 -3.63 3.31
CA GLU A 79 -26.99 -4.53 3.94
C GLU A 79 -26.94 -4.25 5.44
N ILE A 80 -27.08 -5.30 6.26
CA ILE A 80 -27.04 -5.23 7.71
C ILE A 80 -25.86 -6.06 8.19
N PRO A 81 -24.77 -5.43 8.65
CA PRO A 81 -23.68 -6.14 9.29
C PRO A 81 -24.13 -6.63 10.67
N LEU A 82 -23.80 -7.86 11.01
CA LEU A 82 -24.13 -8.46 12.30
C LEU A 82 -22.86 -8.86 13.03
N PHE A 83 -22.75 -8.44 14.28
CA PHE A 83 -21.65 -8.83 15.16
C PHE A 83 -22.24 -9.50 16.40
N PHE A 84 -21.88 -10.78 16.59
CA PHE A 84 -22.48 -11.62 17.64
C PHE A 84 -21.71 -11.56 18.95
N LYS A 85 -20.52 -10.95 18.95
CA LYS A 85 -19.69 -10.78 20.13
C LYS A 85 -19.22 -9.34 20.25
N THR A 86 -18.85 -8.97 21.46
CA THR A 86 -18.26 -7.68 21.84
C THR A 86 -16.82 -7.94 22.31
N PRO A 87 -15.85 -7.09 22.00
CA PRO A 87 -14.52 -7.19 22.58
C PRO A 87 -14.57 -7.10 24.10
N THR A 88 -13.56 -7.62 24.77
CA THR A 88 -13.49 -7.63 26.24
C THR A 88 -13.35 -6.21 26.81
N ALA A 89 -14.13 -5.92 27.84
CA ALA A 89 -14.02 -4.65 28.57
C ALA A 89 -12.69 -4.57 29.34
N ASN A 90 -11.95 -3.50 29.11
CA ASN A 90 -10.81 -3.09 29.93
C ASN A 90 -11.24 -1.85 30.71
N GLU A 91 -11.82 -2.03 31.90
CA GLU A 91 -12.39 -0.93 32.67
C GLU A 91 -11.36 0.14 33.07
N PRO A 92 -10.11 -0.20 33.49
CA PRO A 92 -9.08 0.79 33.72
C PRO A 92 -8.79 1.65 32.48
N PHE A 93 -8.73 1.04 31.30
CA PHE A 93 -8.57 1.77 30.05
C PHE A 93 -9.81 2.63 29.72
N ASN A 94 -11.02 2.09 29.88
CA ASN A 94 -12.26 2.82 29.59
C ASN A 94 -12.38 4.07 30.45
N GLN A 95 -12.01 3.98 31.74
CA GLN A 95 -11.96 5.14 32.65
C GLN A 95 -10.90 6.15 32.21
N TYR A 96 -9.73 5.67 31.82
CA TYR A 96 -8.65 6.51 31.30
C TYR A 96 -9.07 7.25 30.04
N ALA A 97 -9.66 6.55 29.06
CA ALA A 97 -10.17 7.13 27.82
C ALA A 97 -11.28 8.16 28.08
N ALA A 98 -12.18 7.90 29.04
CA ALA A 98 -13.23 8.84 29.43
C ALA A 98 -12.65 10.12 30.06
N ALA A 99 -11.65 10.00 30.93
CA ALA A 99 -10.96 11.13 31.55
C ALA A 99 -10.25 12.04 30.53
N HIS A 100 -9.81 11.46 29.39
CA HIS A 100 -9.18 12.18 28.30
C HIS A 100 -10.16 12.61 27.19
N ASN A 101 -11.47 12.38 27.37
CA ASN A 101 -12.51 12.70 26.39
C ASN A 101 -12.29 12.07 25.00
N TRP A 102 -11.71 10.88 24.94
CA TRP A 102 -11.43 10.21 23.67
C TRP A 102 -12.67 9.65 22.96
N GLY A 103 -13.80 9.48 23.69
CA GLY A 103 -15.05 8.97 23.12
C GLY A 103 -14.97 7.54 22.62
N VAL A 104 -14.07 6.73 23.17
CA VAL A 104 -13.84 5.33 22.78
C VAL A 104 -13.80 4.42 24.01
N ARG A 105 -14.09 3.13 23.79
CA ARG A 105 -14.00 2.08 24.82
C ARG A 105 -13.68 0.73 24.18
N THR A 106 -13.00 -0.14 24.90
CA THR A 106 -12.60 -1.45 24.38
C THR A 106 -13.80 -2.36 24.10
N ASN A 107 -14.83 -2.31 24.91
CA ASN A 107 -16.04 -3.14 24.77
C ASN A 107 -17.14 -2.48 23.91
N HIS A 108 -16.76 -1.62 22.96
CA HIS A 108 -17.73 -1.07 22.02
C HIS A 108 -18.27 -2.17 21.10
N LYS A 109 -19.59 -2.29 21.02
CA LYS A 109 -20.26 -3.19 20.07
C LYS A 109 -20.45 -2.45 18.74
N LEU A 110 -19.92 -3.00 17.68
CA LEU A 110 -20.12 -2.46 16.34
C LEU A 110 -21.59 -2.41 15.96
N SER A 111 -22.00 -1.31 15.35
CA SER A 111 -23.37 -1.05 14.95
C SER A 111 -23.82 -2.02 13.85
N SER A 112 -25.06 -2.54 14.01
CA SER A 112 -25.79 -3.28 12.98
C SER A 112 -26.73 -2.35 12.17
N THR A 113 -26.42 -1.07 12.08
CA THR A 113 -27.23 -0.11 11.32
C THR A 113 -27.29 -0.50 9.85
N PRO A 114 -28.50 -0.55 9.25
CA PRO A 114 -28.65 -0.86 7.84
C PRO A 114 -27.94 0.14 6.93
N LEU A 115 -27.20 -0.38 5.97
CA LEU A 115 -26.49 0.41 4.96
C LEU A 115 -27.27 0.33 3.64
N TRP A 116 -27.79 1.48 3.21
CA TRP A 116 -28.61 1.58 2.02
C TRP A 116 -27.76 1.85 0.79
N SER A 117 -28.05 1.14 -0.28
CA SER A 117 -27.33 1.19 -1.57
C SER A 117 -28.32 1.33 -2.73
N PRO A 118 -28.94 2.51 -2.91
CA PRO A 118 -29.77 2.81 -4.07
C PRO A 118 -28.89 2.87 -5.33
N ARG A 119 -29.47 2.47 -6.47
CA ARG A 119 -28.81 2.52 -7.77
C ARG A 119 -29.78 2.76 -8.90
N VAL A 120 -29.34 3.50 -9.88
CA VAL A 120 -30.05 3.73 -11.13
C VAL A 120 -29.05 3.60 -12.30
N GLY A 121 -29.56 3.21 -13.44
CA GLY A 121 -28.76 3.13 -14.66
C GLY A 121 -29.66 3.21 -15.89
N PHE A 122 -29.07 3.61 -17.01
CA PHE A 122 -29.75 3.66 -18.28
C PHE A 122 -28.85 3.19 -19.41
N ARG A 123 -29.49 2.74 -20.48
CA ARG A 123 -28.87 2.44 -21.78
C ARG A 123 -29.79 2.93 -22.88
N TRP A 124 -29.27 3.78 -23.74
CA TRP A 124 -29.99 4.40 -24.83
C TRP A 124 -29.28 4.14 -26.16
N ASP A 125 -29.92 3.39 -27.05
CA ASP A 125 -29.55 3.24 -28.42
C ASP A 125 -30.19 4.37 -29.24
N ILE A 126 -29.41 5.43 -29.48
CA ILE A 126 -29.93 6.72 -29.97
C ILE A 126 -30.63 6.56 -31.34
N ASN A 127 -30.00 5.87 -32.27
CA ASN A 127 -30.48 5.70 -33.63
C ASN A 127 -31.21 4.36 -33.86
N LYS A 128 -31.31 3.49 -32.85
CA LYS A 128 -31.88 2.15 -32.92
C LYS A 128 -31.11 1.17 -33.84
N ASP A 129 -29.89 1.51 -34.21
CA ASP A 129 -29.01 0.72 -35.08
C ASP A 129 -27.77 0.18 -34.32
N ARG A 130 -27.70 0.40 -33.01
CA ARG A 130 -26.61 0.01 -32.11
C ARG A 130 -25.25 0.67 -32.43
N LYS A 131 -25.23 1.70 -33.27
CA LYS A 131 -23.99 2.41 -33.63
C LYS A 131 -23.67 3.54 -32.65
N TYR A 132 -24.70 4.08 -31.99
CA TYR A 132 -24.56 5.18 -31.02
C TYR A 132 -25.31 4.81 -29.73
N ILE A 133 -24.57 4.38 -28.73
CA ILE A 133 -25.15 3.94 -27.47
C ILE A 133 -24.64 4.82 -26.34
N LEU A 134 -25.56 5.57 -25.72
CA LEU A 134 -25.27 6.26 -24.49
C LEU A 134 -25.71 5.41 -23.30
N ARG A 135 -24.83 5.21 -22.34
CA ARG A 135 -25.10 4.44 -21.12
C ARG A 135 -24.54 5.15 -19.90
N GLY A 136 -25.19 4.96 -18.76
CA GLY A 136 -24.73 5.58 -17.54
C GLY A 136 -25.43 5.01 -16.32
N GLY A 137 -24.90 5.36 -15.16
CA GLY A 137 -25.46 4.95 -13.89
C GLY A 137 -24.94 5.77 -12.73
N LEU A 138 -25.74 5.78 -11.67
CA LEU A 138 -25.40 6.37 -10.38
C LEU A 138 -25.85 5.40 -9.28
N GLY A 139 -25.01 5.19 -8.28
CA GLY A 139 -25.41 4.34 -7.17
C GLY A 139 -24.47 4.42 -5.98
N VAL A 140 -25.01 4.08 -4.82
CA VAL A 140 -24.24 3.86 -3.60
C VAL A 140 -23.89 2.38 -3.50
N PHE A 141 -22.64 2.10 -3.15
CA PHE A 141 -22.13 0.75 -3.00
C PHE A 141 -21.48 0.60 -1.63
N THR A 142 -21.90 -0.43 -0.90
CA THR A 142 -21.32 -0.81 0.37
C THR A 142 -20.20 -1.81 0.13
N GLY A 143 -19.00 -1.50 0.64
CA GLY A 143 -17.85 -2.38 0.64
C GLY A 143 -17.82 -3.29 1.85
N ARG A 144 -17.10 -4.41 1.74
CA ARG A 144 -16.75 -5.21 2.91
C ARG A 144 -15.52 -4.65 3.56
N ILE A 145 -15.57 -4.44 4.88
CA ILE A 145 -14.36 -4.16 5.66
C ILE A 145 -13.62 -5.48 5.86
N PRO A 146 -12.31 -5.53 5.65
CA PRO A 146 -11.52 -6.69 6.02
C PRO A 146 -11.73 -7.03 7.49
N TYR A 147 -12.23 -8.22 7.78
CA TYR A 147 -12.49 -8.64 9.17
C TYR A 147 -11.24 -8.66 10.04
N VAL A 148 -10.05 -8.72 9.44
CA VAL A 148 -8.78 -8.61 10.17
C VAL A 148 -8.64 -7.26 10.88
N TRP A 149 -9.14 -6.17 10.31
CA TRP A 149 -9.10 -4.86 10.99
C TRP A 149 -10.04 -4.82 12.20
N ILE A 150 -11.19 -5.48 12.09
CA ILE A 150 -12.12 -5.66 13.21
C ILE A 150 -11.49 -6.57 14.28
N SER A 151 -10.85 -7.67 13.87
CA SER A 151 -10.24 -8.62 14.81
C SER A 151 -9.13 -8.00 15.67
N ASN A 152 -8.43 -6.97 15.17
CA ASN A 152 -7.43 -6.24 15.97
C ASN A 152 -8.02 -5.73 17.29
N ASN A 153 -9.27 -5.24 17.28
CA ASN A 153 -9.94 -4.72 18.47
C ASN A 153 -10.35 -5.84 19.45
N PHE A 154 -10.54 -7.06 18.96
CA PHE A 154 -10.81 -8.22 19.81
C PHE A 154 -9.53 -8.79 20.44
N VAL A 155 -8.40 -8.68 19.73
CA VAL A 155 -7.11 -9.19 20.18
C VAL A 155 -6.43 -8.21 21.14
N LYS A 156 -6.49 -6.91 20.81
CA LYS A 156 -5.71 -5.86 21.47
C LYS A 156 -6.61 -4.94 22.29
N THR A 157 -7.20 -5.46 23.36
CA THR A 157 -7.95 -4.65 24.34
C THR A 157 -7.06 -4.11 25.47
N GLY A 158 -5.75 -4.43 25.45
CA GLY A 158 -4.84 -4.12 26.54
C GLY A 158 -4.91 -5.11 27.72
N LEU A 159 -5.65 -6.22 27.59
CA LEU A 159 -5.77 -7.24 28.64
C LEU A 159 -5.25 -8.61 28.17
N GLN A 160 -5.77 -9.11 27.03
CA GLN A 160 -5.55 -10.48 26.59
C GLN A 160 -4.18 -10.72 25.98
N MET A 161 -3.56 -9.70 25.37
CA MET A 161 -2.25 -9.80 24.75
C MET A 161 -1.28 -8.82 25.36
N GLN A 162 -0.09 -9.31 25.65
CA GLN A 162 1.03 -8.49 26.11
C GLN A 162 2.15 -8.57 25.06
N THR A 163 2.78 -7.45 24.80
CA THR A 163 3.94 -7.38 23.90
C THR A 163 5.15 -6.94 24.70
N TYR A 164 6.21 -7.73 24.61
CA TYR A 164 7.50 -7.42 25.18
C TYR A 164 8.42 -6.95 24.06
N SER A 165 9.03 -5.80 24.25
CA SER A 165 10.03 -5.27 23.31
C SER A 165 11.17 -4.71 24.15
N VAL A 166 12.31 -5.35 24.09
CA VAL A 166 13.49 -4.98 24.86
C VAL A 166 14.66 -4.75 23.91
N ASN A 167 15.24 -3.56 24.01
CA ASN A 167 16.45 -3.22 23.28
C ASN A 167 17.68 -3.70 24.05
N SER A 168 18.66 -4.22 23.32
CA SER A 168 19.92 -4.73 23.85
C SER A 168 19.73 -5.67 25.05
N PRO A 169 18.85 -6.71 24.95
CA PRO A 169 18.59 -7.62 26.05
C PRO A 169 19.82 -8.47 26.36
N LYS A 170 20.09 -8.64 27.65
CA LYS A 170 21.14 -9.52 28.16
C LYS A 170 20.54 -10.77 28.76
N GLY A 171 21.29 -11.87 28.75
CA GLY A 171 20.90 -13.12 29.40
C GLY A 171 19.65 -13.77 28.83
N LEU A 172 19.33 -13.54 27.56
CA LEU A 172 18.27 -14.24 26.85
C LEU A 172 18.82 -15.43 26.06
N ASP A 173 18.09 -16.53 26.10
CA ASP A 173 18.37 -17.70 25.29
C ASP A 173 17.67 -17.56 23.92
N LEU A 174 18.34 -18.00 22.86
CA LEU A 174 17.73 -18.15 21.55
C LEU A 174 16.86 -19.41 21.55
N ILE A 175 15.59 -19.24 21.78
CA ILE A 175 14.61 -20.33 21.75
C ILE A 175 13.90 -20.31 20.39
N LEU A 176 14.13 -21.33 19.57
CA LEU A 176 13.53 -21.42 18.24
C LEU A 176 12.10 -21.97 18.27
N ASP A 177 11.76 -22.75 19.31
CA ASP A 177 10.37 -23.20 19.52
C ASP A 177 9.48 -22.02 19.93
N PRO A 178 8.43 -21.68 19.15
CA PRO A 178 7.46 -20.65 19.53
C PRO A 178 6.78 -20.92 20.89
N ASN A 179 6.59 -22.18 21.27
CA ASN A 179 5.97 -22.55 22.55
C ASN A 179 6.92 -22.46 23.74
N GLY A 180 8.23 -22.42 23.49
CA GLY A 180 9.25 -22.28 24.53
C GLY A 180 9.53 -20.83 24.96
N GLN A 181 8.88 -19.83 24.35
CA GLN A 181 9.19 -18.41 24.60
C GLN A 181 8.78 -17.92 25.99
N GLU A 182 7.98 -18.66 26.72
CA GLU A 182 7.53 -18.27 28.08
C GLU A 182 8.69 -18.08 29.06
N ALA A 183 9.77 -18.83 28.94
CA ALA A 183 10.95 -18.69 29.79
C ALA A 183 11.58 -17.29 29.64
N ASN A 184 11.71 -16.79 28.41
CA ASN A 184 12.19 -15.43 28.15
C ASN A 184 11.14 -14.38 28.56
N ALA A 185 9.85 -14.63 28.28
CA ALA A 185 8.76 -13.73 28.66
C ALA A 185 8.67 -13.55 30.18
N ALA A 186 8.88 -14.61 30.97
CA ALA A 186 8.87 -14.53 32.42
C ALA A 186 9.96 -13.59 32.96
N ARG A 187 11.15 -13.58 32.33
CA ARG A 187 12.24 -12.64 32.68
C ARG A 187 11.91 -11.19 32.34
N LEU A 188 11.03 -10.96 31.34
CA LEU A 188 10.72 -9.64 30.79
C LEU A 188 9.35 -9.08 31.23
N ARG A 189 8.57 -9.80 32.04
CA ARG A 189 7.20 -9.43 32.45
C ARG A 189 7.07 -8.01 33.03
N ALA A 190 8.09 -7.50 33.68
CA ALA A 190 8.10 -6.14 34.19
C ALA A 190 8.21 -5.05 33.11
N ALA A 191 8.59 -5.41 31.89
CA ALA A 191 8.77 -4.50 30.75
C ALA A 191 7.68 -4.67 29.68
N GLY A 192 6.63 -5.45 29.93
CA GLY A 192 5.53 -5.66 29.01
C GLY A 192 4.72 -4.39 28.80
N SER A 193 4.42 -4.11 27.54
CA SER A 193 3.56 -3.00 27.14
C SER A 193 2.28 -3.51 26.48
N GLN A 194 1.22 -2.72 26.55
CA GLN A 194 -0.09 -3.07 26.05
C GLN A 194 -0.50 -2.11 24.95
N GLU A 195 -0.71 -2.64 23.76
CA GLU A 195 -1.37 -1.92 22.66
C GLU A 195 -2.89 -2.08 22.80
N VAL A 196 -3.63 -0.98 22.67
CA VAL A 196 -5.08 -0.97 22.69
C VAL A 196 -5.62 -0.54 21.33
N ASN A 197 -6.55 -1.31 20.77
CA ASN A 197 -7.25 -0.97 19.54
C ASN A 197 -8.75 -0.83 19.81
N VAL A 198 -9.33 0.28 19.33
CA VAL A 198 -10.73 0.65 19.58
C VAL A 198 -11.39 1.17 18.30
N PHE A 199 -12.71 1.31 18.33
CA PHE A 199 -13.51 1.95 17.29
C PHE A 199 -14.10 3.27 17.80
N GLU A 200 -14.33 4.21 16.91
CA GLU A 200 -15.24 5.32 17.23
C GLU A 200 -16.67 4.81 17.41
N ASP A 201 -17.46 5.50 18.22
CA ASP A 201 -18.84 5.05 18.58
C ASP A 201 -19.77 4.91 17.36
N ASN A 202 -19.60 5.74 16.34
CA ASN A 202 -20.44 5.76 15.15
C ASN A 202 -19.79 5.09 13.92
N PHE A 203 -18.85 4.18 14.13
CA PHE A 203 -18.12 3.52 13.06
C PHE A 203 -19.06 2.79 12.08
N LYS A 204 -18.87 3.04 10.78
CA LYS A 204 -19.65 2.46 9.68
C LYS A 204 -18.76 1.74 8.68
N PHE A 205 -19.33 0.77 7.99
CA PHE A 205 -18.67 0.13 6.88
C PHE A 205 -18.46 1.10 5.71
N ALA A 206 -17.44 0.81 4.90
CA ALA A 206 -17.11 1.62 3.74
C ALA A 206 -18.28 1.71 2.76
N GLN A 207 -18.59 2.92 2.33
CA GLN A 207 -19.58 3.21 1.29
C GLN A 207 -19.01 4.21 0.29
N THR A 208 -19.32 3.96 -0.99
CA THR A 208 -18.86 4.79 -2.10
C THR A 208 -20.04 5.13 -3.00
N LEU A 209 -20.22 6.40 -3.33
CA LEU A 209 -21.07 6.84 -4.43
C LEU A 209 -20.28 6.69 -5.73
N LYS A 210 -20.82 5.95 -6.71
CA LYS A 210 -20.23 5.82 -8.04
C LYS A 210 -21.17 6.35 -9.09
N ALA A 211 -20.62 7.14 -10.01
CA ALA A 211 -21.27 7.60 -11.21
C ALA A 211 -20.45 7.16 -12.43
N ASN A 212 -21.10 6.67 -13.46
CA ASN A 212 -20.45 6.39 -14.74
C ASN A 212 -21.27 6.91 -15.90
N LEU A 213 -20.57 7.35 -16.95
CA LEU A 213 -21.15 7.72 -18.23
C LEU A 213 -20.27 7.15 -19.34
N GLY A 214 -20.86 6.38 -20.24
CA GLY A 214 -20.19 5.74 -21.36
C GLY A 214 -20.90 6.06 -22.67
N PHE A 215 -20.13 6.27 -23.72
CA PHE A 215 -20.63 6.47 -25.06
C PHE A 215 -19.89 5.54 -26.04
N ASP A 216 -20.64 4.62 -26.62
CA ASP A 216 -20.15 3.70 -27.65
C ASP A 216 -20.61 4.25 -29.00
N PHE A 217 -19.68 4.40 -29.97
CA PHE A 217 -19.98 4.95 -31.29
C PHE A 217 -19.06 4.38 -32.37
N ASN A 218 -19.60 4.29 -33.60
CA ASN A 218 -18.81 3.91 -34.78
C ASN A 218 -18.47 5.17 -35.59
N LEU A 219 -17.18 5.40 -35.77
CA LEU A 219 -16.68 6.50 -36.62
C LEU A 219 -15.56 5.99 -37.49
N LEU A 220 -15.67 6.22 -38.83
CA LEU A 220 -14.72 5.77 -39.87
C LEU A 220 -14.54 4.24 -39.88
N GLY A 221 -15.57 3.50 -39.50
CA GLY A 221 -15.53 2.04 -39.41
C GLY A 221 -14.62 1.53 -38.28
N ILE A 222 -14.40 2.33 -37.27
CA ILE A 222 -13.74 2.00 -35.99
C ILE A 222 -14.80 2.10 -34.92
N ASP A 223 -14.85 1.11 -34.03
CA ASP A 223 -15.72 1.10 -32.88
C ASP A 223 -15.00 1.77 -31.71
N TRP A 224 -15.58 2.89 -31.23
CA TRP A 224 -15.06 3.69 -30.15
C TRP A 224 -15.90 3.51 -28.90
N THR A 225 -15.24 3.49 -27.75
CA THR A 225 -15.87 3.61 -26.43
C THR A 225 -15.18 4.72 -25.64
N ALA A 226 -15.90 5.76 -25.29
CA ALA A 226 -15.47 6.78 -24.35
C ALA A 226 -16.21 6.58 -23.01
N GLU A 227 -15.49 6.55 -21.89
CA GLU A 227 -16.11 6.34 -20.58
C GLU A 227 -15.48 7.22 -19.50
N ALA A 228 -16.34 7.79 -18.65
CA ALA A 228 -15.96 8.47 -17.42
C ALA A 228 -16.57 7.75 -16.22
N ILE A 229 -15.74 7.45 -15.21
CA ILE A 229 -16.18 6.84 -13.94
C ILE A 229 -15.69 7.72 -12.80
N TYR A 230 -16.62 8.23 -12.01
CA TYR A 230 -16.33 8.96 -10.79
C TYR A 230 -16.78 8.18 -9.57
N SER A 231 -15.92 8.05 -8.59
CA SER A 231 -16.21 7.39 -7.31
C SER A 231 -15.91 8.37 -6.18
N LYS A 232 -16.90 8.67 -5.34
CA LYS A 232 -16.78 9.52 -4.17
C LYS A 232 -16.91 8.67 -2.91
N THR A 233 -15.96 8.78 -2.01
CA THR A 233 -16.02 8.19 -0.69
C THR A 233 -17.14 8.82 0.12
N LEU A 234 -18.04 8.02 0.67
CA LEU A 234 -19.05 8.42 1.66
C LEU A 234 -18.59 8.05 3.07
N ASN A 235 -18.11 6.82 3.23
CA ASN A 235 -17.46 6.33 4.43
C ASN A 235 -16.25 5.51 4.00
N ASP A 236 -15.09 5.80 4.57
CA ASP A 236 -13.87 5.00 4.46
C ASP A 236 -13.19 5.00 5.82
N ILE A 237 -12.14 4.23 5.96
CA ILE A 237 -11.47 4.00 7.23
C ILE A 237 -10.14 4.73 7.27
N TYR A 238 -9.84 5.37 8.40
CA TYR A 238 -8.50 5.80 8.76
C TYR A 238 -8.24 5.57 10.24
N TYR A 239 -6.99 5.71 10.65
CA TYR A 239 -6.56 5.43 12.01
C TYR A 239 -6.10 6.70 12.70
N LYS A 240 -6.38 6.82 14.01
CA LYS A 240 -5.76 7.78 14.91
C LYS A 240 -4.95 7.04 15.98
N ASN A 241 -3.87 7.64 16.40
CA ASN A 241 -3.14 7.23 17.59
C ASN A 241 -3.52 8.18 18.74
N LEU A 242 -4.34 7.70 19.67
CA LEU A 242 -4.80 8.50 20.81
C LEU A 242 -3.77 8.58 21.94
N SER A 243 -2.64 7.87 21.81
CA SER A 243 -1.55 7.94 22.80
C SER A 243 -0.62 9.13 22.60
N VAL A 244 -0.88 10.00 21.64
CA VAL A 244 -0.10 11.21 21.36
C VAL A 244 -1.02 12.41 21.13
N ASP A 245 -0.63 13.55 21.65
CA ASP A 245 -1.28 14.84 21.44
C ASP A 245 -0.29 15.89 20.97
N LYS A 246 -0.80 16.93 20.31
CA LYS A 246 0.01 18.06 19.86
C LYS A 246 0.47 18.90 21.04
N THR A 247 1.75 19.24 21.07
CA THR A 247 2.33 20.12 22.09
C THR A 247 1.97 21.61 21.90
N GLY A 248 1.40 21.98 20.74
CA GLY A 248 1.22 23.35 20.32
C GLY A 248 2.46 24.00 19.68
N GLN A 249 3.59 23.30 19.69
CA GLN A 249 4.83 23.75 19.04
C GLN A 249 4.98 23.13 17.66
N THR A 250 5.85 23.70 16.84
CA THR A 250 6.27 23.16 15.54
C THR A 250 7.73 22.70 15.58
N PHE A 251 8.10 21.83 14.64
CA PHE A 251 9.48 21.38 14.48
C PHE A 251 10.45 22.56 14.32
N GLY A 252 10.06 23.57 13.56
CA GLY A 252 10.87 24.77 13.37
C GLY A 252 11.12 25.56 14.65
N GLN A 253 10.10 25.68 15.51
CA GLN A 253 10.24 26.35 16.82
C GLN A 253 11.20 25.58 17.76
N VAL A 254 11.18 24.24 17.68
CA VAL A 254 12.03 23.40 18.54
C VAL A 254 13.47 23.32 18.04
N THR A 255 13.69 23.30 16.72
CA THR A 255 15.01 23.07 16.12
C THR A 255 15.70 24.32 15.56
N GLY A 256 14.93 25.39 15.34
CA GLY A 256 15.41 26.60 14.68
C GLY A 256 15.28 26.57 13.15
N TYR A 257 14.63 25.54 12.58
CA TYR A 257 14.34 25.43 11.13
C TYR A 257 12.99 26.05 10.82
N ASP A 258 12.92 27.37 10.80
CA ASP A 258 11.71 28.19 10.68
C ASP A 258 10.85 27.91 9.46
N TRP A 259 11.35 27.15 8.52
CA TRP A 259 10.64 26.70 7.32
C TRP A 259 9.81 25.41 7.51
N ASP A 260 10.10 24.57 8.51
CA ASP A 260 9.38 23.31 8.75
C ASP A 260 8.34 23.47 9.87
N ASN A 261 7.09 23.63 9.47
CA ASN A 261 5.97 23.91 10.36
C ASN A 261 5.18 22.66 10.78
N ARG A 262 5.75 21.44 10.65
CA ARG A 262 5.08 20.24 11.16
C ARG A 262 4.83 20.33 12.66
N PRO A 263 3.65 19.91 13.16
CA PRO A 263 3.36 19.95 14.58
C PRO A 263 4.21 18.95 15.36
N MET A 264 4.59 19.31 16.59
CA MET A 264 5.25 18.41 17.53
C MET A 264 4.23 17.72 18.40
N TYR A 265 4.55 16.50 18.81
CA TYR A 265 3.70 15.65 19.66
C TYR A 265 4.37 15.27 20.95
N GLU A 266 3.54 14.92 21.93
CA GLU A 266 3.96 14.32 23.21
C GLU A 266 3.06 13.12 23.54
N ARG A 267 3.58 12.21 24.34
CA ARG A 267 2.82 11.01 24.72
C ARG A 267 1.85 11.32 25.86
N THR A 268 0.57 11.04 25.62
CA THR A 268 -0.50 11.15 26.63
C THR A 268 -0.50 9.96 27.59
N THR A 269 -0.01 8.80 27.15
CA THR A 269 -0.02 7.54 27.92
C THR A 269 1.22 7.35 28.81
N THR A 270 2.01 8.39 29.03
CA THR A 270 3.18 8.33 29.93
C THR A 270 2.76 7.94 31.34
N GLY A 271 3.46 6.98 31.94
CA GLY A 271 3.13 6.47 33.30
C GLY A 271 1.99 5.44 33.33
N THR A 272 1.43 5.07 32.19
CA THR A 272 0.42 4.02 32.07
C THR A 272 1.02 2.74 31.45
N PRO A 273 0.36 1.57 31.55
CA PRO A 273 0.79 0.35 30.86
C PRO A 273 0.55 0.38 29.34
N TYR A 274 -0.13 1.41 28.81
CA TYR A 274 -0.52 1.48 27.40
C TYR A 274 0.60 2.08 26.55
N SER A 275 1.15 1.28 25.61
CA SER A 275 2.20 1.76 24.71
C SER A 275 1.64 2.58 23.56
N TYR A 276 0.55 2.10 22.96
CA TYR A 276 -0.15 2.74 21.86
C TYR A 276 -1.65 2.50 21.96
N VAL A 277 -2.43 3.49 21.53
CA VAL A 277 -3.89 3.42 21.47
C VAL A 277 -4.32 3.79 20.05
N TYR A 278 -4.60 2.78 19.23
CA TYR A 278 -5.07 3.00 17.86
C TYR A 278 -6.58 2.90 17.78
N ALA A 279 -7.19 3.92 17.20
CA ALA A 279 -8.63 3.97 17.02
C ALA A 279 -9.00 4.04 15.54
N LEU A 280 -10.00 3.22 15.13
CA LEU A 280 -10.56 3.24 13.78
C LEU A 280 -11.65 4.31 13.72
N TYR A 281 -11.52 5.20 12.74
CA TYR A 281 -12.45 6.28 12.44
C TYR A 281 -12.96 6.20 11.00
N ASN A 282 -14.10 6.83 10.75
CA ASN A 282 -14.59 7.03 9.40
C ASN A 282 -14.18 8.39 8.83
N THR A 283 -14.03 8.43 7.50
CA THR A 283 -13.82 9.64 6.73
C THR A 283 -14.68 9.65 5.48
N SER A 284 -15.15 10.82 5.06
CA SER A 284 -15.78 11.04 3.76
C SER A 284 -14.84 11.70 2.74
N LYS A 285 -13.59 11.93 3.12
CA LYS A 285 -12.54 12.46 2.23
C LYS A 285 -12.10 11.34 1.27
N GLY A 286 -11.92 11.67 0.01
CA GLY A 286 -11.44 10.74 -1.02
C GLY A 286 -12.35 10.67 -2.25
N TYR A 287 -11.73 10.40 -3.38
CA TYR A 287 -12.42 10.16 -4.65
C TYR A 287 -11.49 9.51 -5.66
N THR A 288 -12.08 8.89 -6.68
CA THR A 288 -11.36 8.43 -7.87
C THR A 288 -12.10 8.88 -9.12
N LEU A 289 -11.37 9.41 -10.11
CA LEU A 289 -11.86 9.74 -11.44
C LEU A 289 -11.05 8.95 -12.46
N ASN A 290 -11.74 8.19 -13.31
CA ASN A 290 -11.17 7.50 -14.46
C ASN A 290 -11.80 8.05 -15.73
N LEU A 291 -10.97 8.38 -16.72
CA LEU A 291 -11.39 8.75 -18.07
C LEU A 291 -10.72 7.78 -19.03
N SER A 292 -11.49 7.09 -19.85
CA SER A 292 -10.96 6.12 -20.81
C SER A 292 -11.51 6.33 -22.21
N LEU A 293 -10.65 6.08 -23.19
CA LEU A 293 -11.00 6.02 -24.60
C LEU A 293 -10.44 4.72 -25.18
N LYS A 294 -11.31 3.94 -25.82
CA LYS A 294 -10.94 2.70 -26.50
C LYS A 294 -11.35 2.78 -27.97
N ALA A 295 -10.53 2.24 -28.86
CA ALA A 295 -10.78 2.05 -30.28
C ALA A 295 -10.56 0.59 -30.66
N GLU A 296 -11.48 0.01 -31.42
CA GLU A 296 -11.42 -1.36 -31.95
C GLU A 296 -11.70 -1.37 -33.45
N LYS A 297 -10.93 -2.16 -34.20
CA LYS A 297 -11.10 -2.33 -35.62
C LYS A 297 -10.90 -3.78 -36.02
N HIS A 298 -11.92 -4.35 -36.61
CA HIS A 298 -11.88 -5.68 -37.23
C HIS A 298 -11.75 -5.55 -38.74
N PHE A 299 -10.74 -6.19 -39.32
CA PHE A 299 -10.51 -6.22 -40.76
C PHE A 299 -10.92 -7.57 -41.33
N ASN A 300 -11.58 -7.55 -42.49
CA ASN A 300 -12.09 -8.77 -43.15
C ASN A 300 -11.00 -9.79 -43.53
N PHE A 301 -9.73 -9.37 -43.58
CA PHE A 301 -8.61 -10.27 -43.86
C PHE A 301 -8.05 -10.97 -42.63
N GLY A 302 -8.71 -10.81 -41.46
CA GLY A 302 -8.39 -11.52 -40.22
C GLY A 302 -7.47 -10.75 -39.24
N LEU A 303 -7.30 -9.43 -39.44
CA LEU A 303 -6.57 -8.58 -38.46
C LEU A 303 -7.56 -7.87 -37.55
N ASP A 304 -7.34 -8.03 -36.23
CA ASP A 304 -8.06 -7.34 -35.15
C ASP A 304 -7.11 -6.40 -34.41
N LEU A 305 -7.48 -5.13 -34.36
CA LEU A 305 -6.72 -4.10 -33.66
C LEU A 305 -7.54 -3.54 -32.50
N MET A 306 -6.91 -3.33 -31.37
CA MET A 306 -7.47 -2.61 -30.23
C MET A 306 -6.42 -1.67 -29.64
N ALA A 307 -6.84 -0.47 -29.27
CA ALA A 307 -6.04 0.45 -28.47
C ALA A 307 -6.92 1.15 -27.43
N SER A 308 -6.43 1.32 -26.22
CA SER A 308 -7.11 2.08 -25.19
C SER A 308 -6.13 2.91 -24.38
N TYR A 309 -6.60 4.06 -23.95
CA TYR A 309 -5.92 4.93 -22.99
C TYR A 309 -6.84 5.24 -21.83
N THR A 310 -6.30 5.16 -20.62
CA THR A 310 -7.02 5.52 -19.40
C THR A 310 -6.18 6.51 -18.60
N TRP A 311 -6.81 7.63 -18.23
CA TRP A 311 -6.29 8.55 -17.25
C TRP A 311 -7.02 8.36 -15.91
N THR A 312 -6.25 8.30 -14.82
CA THR A 312 -6.79 8.08 -13.47
C THR A 312 -6.25 9.11 -12.50
N ARG A 313 -7.13 9.62 -11.64
CA ARG A 313 -6.77 10.37 -10.43
C ARG A 313 -7.48 9.77 -9.24
N SER A 314 -6.71 9.19 -8.32
CA SER A 314 -7.22 8.57 -7.09
C SER A 314 -6.65 9.29 -5.87
N MET A 315 -7.54 9.74 -4.98
CA MET A 315 -7.22 10.53 -3.79
C MET A 315 -7.75 9.84 -2.54
N SER A 316 -6.93 9.72 -1.50
CA SER A 316 -7.31 9.14 -0.20
C SER A 316 -6.56 9.79 0.96
N VAL A 317 -7.07 9.63 2.18
CA VAL A 317 -6.35 10.03 3.40
C VAL A 317 -5.49 8.91 3.96
N ASN A 318 -5.85 7.66 3.68
CA ASN A 318 -5.10 6.46 4.05
C ASN A 318 -5.26 5.41 2.95
N SER A 319 -4.19 4.70 2.62
CA SER A 319 -4.22 3.69 1.55
C SER A 319 -4.54 2.27 2.05
N GLY A 320 -4.63 2.05 3.36
CA GLY A 320 -5.03 0.76 3.96
C GLY A 320 -4.11 -0.40 3.58
N THR A 321 -2.80 -0.21 3.63
CA THR A 321 -1.81 -1.16 3.10
C THR A 321 -1.46 -2.29 4.04
N SER A 322 -1.96 -2.28 5.28
CA SER A 322 -1.63 -3.27 6.31
C SER A 322 -2.88 -3.91 6.94
N SER A 323 -2.73 -5.13 7.44
CA SER A 323 -3.73 -5.79 8.31
C SER A 323 -3.63 -5.36 9.78
N VAL A 324 -2.57 -4.64 10.18
CA VAL A 324 -2.29 -4.21 11.56
C VAL A 324 -2.65 -2.75 11.72
N ALA A 325 -3.40 -2.42 12.77
CA ALA A 325 -3.86 -1.05 13.06
C ALA A 325 -2.68 -0.08 13.19
N GLY A 326 -1.70 -0.41 14.03
CA GLY A 326 -0.50 0.40 14.22
C GLY A 326 0.26 0.68 12.92
N SER A 327 0.43 -0.34 12.07
CA SER A 327 1.12 -0.15 10.79
C SER A 327 0.35 0.75 9.82
N ASN A 328 -0.99 0.68 9.81
CA ASN A 328 -1.80 1.58 8.98
C ASN A 328 -1.69 3.05 9.40
N TRP A 329 -1.42 3.32 10.67
CA TRP A 329 -1.16 4.67 11.16
C TRP A 329 0.31 5.06 10.98
N MET A 330 1.27 4.24 11.47
CA MET A 330 2.70 4.53 11.44
C MET A 330 3.29 4.64 10.03
N PHE A 331 2.65 4.02 9.03
CA PHE A 331 3.14 4.04 7.65
C PHE A 331 2.29 4.92 6.73
N ASN A 332 1.44 5.77 7.29
CA ASN A 332 0.68 6.75 6.53
C ASN A 332 1.40 8.11 6.58
N ALA A 333 2.25 8.34 5.59
CA ALA A 333 3.09 9.53 5.52
C ALA A 333 2.28 10.83 5.57
N THR A 334 2.71 11.76 6.42
CA THR A 334 2.09 13.08 6.58
C THR A 334 3.10 14.10 7.12
N TYR A 335 2.82 15.38 6.91
CA TYR A 335 3.57 16.47 7.53
C TYR A 335 2.69 17.38 8.40
N ARG A 336 1.35 17.26 8.27
CA ARG A 336 0.40 18.16 8.95
C ARG A 336 -0.06 17.61 10.29
N ASP A 337 -0.76 16.49 10.23
CA ASP A 337 -1.35 15.86 11.40
C ASP A 337 -1.51 14.37 11.17
N ALA A 338 -0.75 13.57 11.89
CA ALA A 338 -0.83 12.11 11.79
C ALA A 338 -2.23 11.57 12.18
N ASN A 339 -2.97 12.32 13.00
CA ASN A 339 -4.34 11.97 13.43
C ASN A 339 -5.46 12.62 12.58
N ASP A 340 -5.15 13.58 11.70
CA ASP A 340 -6.04 14.11 10.65
C ASP A 340 -5.26 14.31 9.35
N PRO A 341 -4.85 13.21 8.70
CA PRO A 341 -4.02 13.28 7.50
C PRO A 341 -4.75 14.00 6.36
N GLU A 342 -3.96 14.74 5.57
CA GLU A 342 -4.46 15.45 4.42
C GLU A 342 -4.93 14.51 3.32
N LEU A 343 -5.90 14.99 2.50
CA LEU A 343 -6.30 14.33 1.26
C LEU A 343 -5.16 14.44 0.23
N SER A 344 -4.57 13.30 -0.13
CA SER A 344 -3.45 13.22 -1.06
C SER A 344 -3.68 12.14 -2.11
N LEU A 345 -2.80 12.03 -3.10
CA LEU A 345 -2.84 10.91 -4.02
C LEU A 345 -2.76 9.58 -3.27
N SER A 346 -3.47 8.58 -3.76
CA SER A 346 -3.46 7.23 -3.21
C SER A 346 -2.21 6.47 -3.67
N ALA A 347 -1.71 5.54 -2.85
CA ALA A 347 -0.68 4.58 -3.24
C ALA A 347 -1.05 3.73 -4.47
N TYR A 348 -2.34 3.67 -4.81
CA TYR A 348 -2.87 2.93 -5.96
C TYR A 348 -3.13 3.81 -7.18
N ASN A 349 -2.69 5.08 -7.16
CA ASN A 349 -2.89 5.99 -8.28
C ASN A 349 -1.95 5.62 -9.42
N VAL A 350 -2.50 5.23 -10.57
CA VAL A 350 -1.77 5.01 -11.83
C VAL A 350 -2.30 6.00 -12.85
N PRO A 351 -1.69 7.20 -12.97
CA PRO A 351 -2.26 8.30 -13.74
C PRO A 351 -2.45 8.00 -15.24
N HIS A 352 -1.57 7.22 -15.84
CA HIS A 352 -1.63 6.92 -17.27
C HIS A 352 -1.49 5.42 -17.51
N ARG A 353 -2.43 4.86 -18.28
CA ARG A 353 -2.39 3.47 -18.73
C ARG A 353 -2.74 3.40 -20.22
N ILE A 354 -1.92 2.70 -20.99
CA ILE A 354 -2.12 2.40 -22.40
C ILE A 354 -2.21 0.89 -22.54
N GLN A 355 -3.18 0.41 -23.30
CA GLN A 355 -3.26 -0.98 -23.70
C GLN A 355 -3.49 -1.03 -25.21
N ALA A 356 -2.74 -1.85 -25.93
CA ALA A 356 -2.96 -2.08 -27.34
C ALA A 356 -2.74 -3.55 -27.67
N SER A 357 -3.48 -4.04 -28.65
CA SER A 357 -3.28 -5.39 -29.17
C SER A 357 -3.51 -5.44 -30.67
N ALA A 358 -2.77 -6.33 -31.34
CA ALA A 358 -2.95 -6.69 -32.71
C ALA A 358 -2.97 -8.22 -32.81
N TYR A 359 -4.08 -8.78 -33.26
CA TYR A 359 -4.23 -10.20 -33.48
C TYR A 359 -4.48 -10.45 -34.97
N TYR A 360 -3.72 -11.37 -35.56
CA TYR A 360 -3.95 -11.84 -36.89
C TYR A 360 -4.35 -13.31 -36.87
N HIS A 361 -5.50 -13.60 -37.47
CA HIS A 361 -6.07 -14.94 -37.61
C HIS A 361 -6.15 -15.33 -39.08
N THR A 362 -5.64 -16.48 -39.40
CA THR A 362 -5.77 -17.01 -40.77
C THR A 362 -6.16 -18.47 -40.76
N ASN A 363 -7.19 -18.80 -41.58
CA ASN A 363 -7.68 -20.16 -41.76
C ASN A 363 -7.22 -20.68 -43.10
N TYR A 364 -6.62 -21.87 -43.14
CA TYR A 364 -6.09 -22.49 -44.36
C TYR A 364 -6.27 -24.01 -44.39
N GLY A 365 -5.85 -24.64 -45.48
CA GLY A 365 -6.12 -26.04 -45.80
C GLY A 365 -7.40 -26.24 -46.62
N ALA A 366 -7.56 -27.38 -47.24
CA ALA A 366 -8.66 -27.66 -48.17
C ALA A 366 -10.05 -27.54 -47.54
N ARG A 367 -10.18 -27.75 -46.24
CA ARG A 367 -11.41 -27.62 -45.46
C ARG A 367 -11.32 -26.52 -44.38
N LYS A 368 -10.38 -25.59 -44.51
CA LYS A 368 -10.06 -24.56 -43.51
C LYS A 368 -9.87 -25.14 -42.08
N GLN A 369 -9.30 -26.36 -42.01
CA GLN A 369 -9.11 -27.08 -40.77
C GLN A 369 -7.95 -26.56 -39.89
N TRP A 370 -7.06 -25.77 -40.48
CA TRP A 370 -5.94 -25.15 -39.81
C TRP A 370 -6.25 -23.68 -39.54
N GLU A 371 -5.98 -23.22 -38.31
CA GLU A 371 -6.07 -21.84 -37.93
C GLU A 371 -4.76 -21.44 -37.24
N THR A 372 -4.09 -20.42 -37.74
CA THR A 372 -2.92 -19.81 -37.11
C THR A 372 -3.32 -18.46 -36.54
N THR A 373 -2.98 -18.23 -35.28
CA THR A 373 -3.16 -16.96 -34.60
C THR A 373 -1.80 -16.40 -34.21
N VAL A 374 -1.56 -15.13 -34.51
CA VAL A 374 -0.41 -14.36 -34.07
C VAL A 374 -0.92 -13.11 -33.37
N GLY A 375 -0.57 -12.94 -32.08
CA GLY A 375 -0.96 -11.80 -31.28
C GLY A 375 0.25 -11.02 -30.77
N LEU A 376 0.17 -9.70 -30.80
CA LEU A 376 1.07 -8.79 -30.13
C LEU A 376 0.25 -7.94 -29.17
N ILE A 377 0.67 -7.91 -27.90
CA ILE A 377 -0.02 -7.17 -26.84
C ILE A 377 0.99 -6.19 -26.25
N TYR A 378 0.57 -4.94 -26.11
CA TYR A 378 1.34 -3.90 -25.44
C TYR A 378 0.59 -3.39 -24.23
N GLN A 379 1.32 -3.25 -23.12
CA GLN A 379 0.86 -2.60 -21.89
C GLN A 379 1.87 -1.53 -21.49
N GLY A 380 1.41 -0.27 -21.50
CA GLY A 380 2.16 0.87 -20.97
C GLY A 380 1.46 1.43 -19.75
N ARG A 381 2.19 1.76 -18.68
CA ARG A 381 1.62 2.42 -17.50
C ARG A 381 2.64 3.31 -16.82
N SER A 382 2.15 4.36 -16.17
CA SER A 382 2.97 5.07 -15.19
C SER A 382 3.47 4.09 -14.13
N GLY A 383 4.73 4.19 -13.76
CA GLY A 383 5.27 3.41 -12.65
C GLY A 383 4.51 3.68 -11.34
N SER A 384 4.78 2.92 -10.31
CA SER A 384 4.13 3.07 -9.02
C SER A 384 4.35 4.48 -8.45
N PRO A 385 3.31 5.10 -7.87
CA PRO A 385 3.48 6.36 -7.18
C PRO A 385 4.36 6.17 -5.95
N TYR A 386 5.16 7.17 -5.60
CA TYR A 386 6.07 7.07 -4.47
C TYR A 386 6.06 8.32 -3.58
N VAL A 387 6.66 8.16 -2.42
CA VAL A 387 6.84 9.20 -1.41
C VAL A 387 8.25 9.12 -0.85
N ILE A 388 8.82 10.28 -0.48
CA ILE A 388 10.09 10.34 0.26
C ILE A 388 9.82 10.80 1.67
N GLU A 389 10.22 9.97 2.62
CA GLU A 389 10.11 10.17 4.06
C GLU A 389 11.51 10.34 4.68
N VAL A 390 11.57 10.93 5.85
CA VAL A 390 12.79 10.97 6.66
C VAL A 390 12.70 9.83 7.68
N TYR A 391 13.71 8.99 7.75
CA TYR A 391 13.80 7.99 8.81
C TYR A 391 14.24 8.64 10.12
N GLY A 392 13.52 8.35 11.19
CA GLY A 392 13.64 8.97 12.50
C GLY A 392 12.33 9.70 12.85
N ASP A 393 12.02 9.75 14.15
CA ASP A 393 10.83 10.43 14.65
C ASP A 393 11.11 11.94 14.73
N MET A 394 10.75 12.68 13.66
CA MET A 394 11.01 14.12 13.60
C MET A 394 10.08 14.91 14.50
N ASN A 395 8.85 14.45 14.66
CA ASN A 395 7.79 15.22 15.29
C ASN A 395 7.41 14.72 16.70
N GLY A 396 7.99 13.63 17.19
CA GLY A 396 7.73 13.07 18.52
C GLY A 396 6.45 12.25 18.62
N ASP A 397 5.87 11.82 17.48
CA ASP A 397 4.62 11.03 17.46
C ASP A 397 4.83 9.53 17.75
N GLY A 398 6.09 9.11 17.88
CA GLY A 398 6.48 7.72 18.16
C GLY A 398 6.59 6.83 16.93
N ALA A 399 6.51 7.37 15.71
CA ALA A 399 6.73 6.65 14.45
C ALA A 399 8.03 7.10 13.78
N ASN A 400 8.85 6.15 13.33
CA ASN A 400 10.15 6.44 12.67
C ASN A 400 10.07 6.50 11.15
N GLY A 401 8.89 6.59 10.56
CA GLY A 401 8.77 6.47 9.12
C GLY A 401 7.38 6.87 8.63
N ASN A 402 6.90 8.04 9.06
CA ASN A 402 5.69 8.67 8.55
C ASN A 402 5.92 10.16 8.27
N ASP A 403 7.13 10.66 8.54
CA ASP A 403 7.48 12.05 8.37
C ASP A 403 7.85 12.35 6.92
N LEU A 404 6.95 13.03 6.19
CA LEU A 404 7.23 13.51 4.85
C LEU A 404 8.43 14.45 4.84
N MET A 405 9.33 14.26 3.89
CA MET A 405 10.51 15.08 3.75
C MET A 405 10.12 16.53 3.39
N TRP A 406 10.68 17.50 4.11
CA TRP A 406 10.81 18.86 3.60
C TRP A 406 11.91 18.88 2.54
N ILE A 407 11.64 19.39 1.36
CA ILE A 407 12.62 19.50 0.27
C ILE A 407 13.37 20.84 0.44
N PRO A 408 14.57 20.83 1.03
CA PRO A 408 15.23 22.09 1.37
C PRO A 408 15.80 22.79 0.14
N THR A 409 15.82 24.12 0.18
CA THR A 409 16.63 24.93 -0.73
C THR A 409 18.11 24.82 -0.36
N ASP A 410 19.02 25.18 -1.27
CA ASP A 410 20.46 25.15 -0.97
C ASP A 410 20.82 26.04 0.23
N ALA A 411 20.19 27.22 0.34
CA ALA A 411 20.37 28.11 1.49
C ALA A 411 19.86 27.52 2.83
N GLN A 412 18.82 26.68 2.78
CA GLN A 412 18.34 25.95 3.95
C GLN A 412 19.29 24.81 4.31
N ILE A 413 19.81 24.06 3.32
CA ILE A 413 20.81 23.00 3.53
C ILE A 413 22.06 23.58 4.22
N ASP A 414 22.49 24.78 3.85
CA ASP A 414 23.65 25.45 4.47
C ASP A 414 23.43 25.73 5.97
N LYS A 415 22.20 25.90 6.40
CA LYS A 415 21.81 26.09 7.82
C LYS A 415 21.54 24.79 8.58
N MET A 416 21.38 23.66 7.88
CA MET A 416 21.11 22.37 8.53
C MET A 416 22.33 21.86 9.30
N LYS A 417 22.05 21.22 10.44
CA LYS A 417 23.05 20.56 11.27
C LYS A 417 23.19 19.11 10.85
N PHE A 418 24.42 18.67 10.66
CA PHE A 418 24.74 17.28 10.34
C PHE A 418 25.60 16.65 11.44
N ALA A 419 25.45 15.34 11.61
CA ALA A 419 26.29 14.59 12.54
C ALA A 419 27.75 14.61 12.09
N SER A 420 28.67 14.76 13.03
CA SER A 420 30.11 14.73 12.73
C SER A 420 30.60 13.29 12.57
N ASN A 421 31.63 13.10 11.74
CA ASN A 421 32.38 11.84 11.62
C ASN A 421 31.51 10.62 11.22
N VAL A 422 30.65 10.78 10.25
CA VAL A 422 29.77 9.71 9.76
C VAL A 422 30.53 8.77 8.83
N ARG A 423 30.70 7.52 9.23
CA ARG A 423 31.33 6.51 8.39
C ARG A 423 30.39 6.12 7.25
N VAL A 424 30.90 6.14 6.02
CA VAL A 424 30.16 5.69 4.84
C VAL A 424 29.96 4.17 4.93
N ASN A 425 28.71 3.76 4.89
CA ASN A 425 28.37 2.35 4.73
C ASN A 425 28.35 2.04 3.23
N ASN A 426 29.23 1.14 2.76
CA ASN A 426 29.39 0.81 1.33
C ASN A 426 28.20 0.00 0.80
N SER A 427 27.04 0.63 0.63
CA SER A 427 25.99 0.02 -0.20
C SER A 427 26.23 0.42 -1.67
N LYS A 428 26.07 -0.54 -2.58
CA LYS A 428 26.26 -0.31 -4.03
C LYS A 428 25.34 0.78 -4.58
N ASP A 429 24.23 1.03 -3.93
CA ASP A 429 23.17 1.94 -4.39
C ASP A 429 23.48 3.41 -4.13
N ILE A 430 24.38 3.70 -3.16
CA ILE A 430 24.82 5.06 -2.83
C ILE A 430 26.09 5.43 -3.57
N TYR A 431 26.83 4.44 -4.02
CA TYR A 431 28.10 4.65 -4.66
C TYR A 431 28.08 5.70 -5.77
N PRO A 432 27.03 5.79 -6.62
CA PRO A 432 26.95 6.84 -7.63
C PRO A 432 26.92 8.26 -7.06
N LEU A 433 26.17 8.51 -5.98
CA LEU A 433 26.08 9.82 -5.33
C LEU A 433 27.43 10.19 -4.67
N ILE A 434 28.01 9.26 -3.92
CA ILE A 434 29.32 9.45 -3.28
C ILE A 434 30.40 9.73 -4.33
N THR A 435 30.45 8.91 -5.38
CA THR A 435 31.43 9.07 -6.47
C THR A 435 31.29 10.41 -7.18
N LYS A 436 30.06 10.84 -7.43
CA LYS A 436 29.75 12.09 -8.11
C LYS A 436 30.21 13.32 -7.34
N VAL A 437 30.07 13.30 -6.01
CA VAL A 437 30.34 14.46 -5.14
C VAL A 437 31.76 14.43 -4.56
N LEU A 438 32.24 13.24 -4.15
CA LEU A 438 33.51 13.10 -3.41
C LEU A 438 34.61 12.41 -4.22
N GLY A 439 34.29 11.98 -5.44
CA GLY A 439 35.21 11.28 -6.33
C GLY A 439 35.22 9.76 -6.20
N PRO A 440 35.78 9.06 -7.20
CA PRO A 440 35.85 7.61 -7.21
C PRO A 440 36.75 7.09 -6.09
N GLY A 441 36.32 6.01 -5.43
CA GLY A 441 37.10 5.33 -4.39
C GLY A 441 37.05 6.01 -3.02
N PHE A 442 36.19 7.00 -2.79
CA PHE A 442 35.99 7.56 -1.45
C PHE A 442 35.66 6.45 -0.46
N ASN A 443 36.47 6.28 0.55
CA ASN A 443 36.29 5.31 1.62
C ASN A 443 36.78 5.96 2.92
N GLY A 444 35.85 6.57 3.63
CA GLY A 444 36.20 7.32 4.83
C GLY A 444 35.02 7.81 5.62
N THR A 445 35.32 8.77 6.47
CA THR A 445 34.34 9.43 7.33
C THR A 445 33.92 10.75 6.71
N LEU A 446 32.62 10.99 6.59
CA LEU A 446 32.05 12.22 6.07
C LEU A 446 32.13 13.35 7.10
N THR A 447 32.59 14.52 6.65
CA THR A 447 32.43 15.77 7.39
C THR A 447 30.99 16.31 7.22
N GLU A 448 30.61 17.30 8.02
CA GLU A 448 29.35 18.01 7.88
C GLU A 448 29.20 18.66 6.49
N ASP A 449 30.26 19.32 5.98
CA ASP A 449 30.25 20.00 4.67
C ASP A 449 30.13 19.00 3.51
N GLN A 450 30.73 17.82 3.64
CA GLN A 450 30.57 16.75 2.67
C GLN A 450 29.11 16.23 2.66
N GLN A 451 28.48 16.08 3.82
CA GLN A 451 27.08 15.70 3.91
C GLN A 451 26.15 16.77 3.33
N ARG A 452 26.42 18.08 3.54
CA ARG A 452 25.71 19.18 2.86
C ARG A 452 25.82 19.08 1.34
N SER A 453 27.02 18.84 0.84
CA SER A 453 27.26 18.69 -0.60
C SER A 453 26.51 17.48 -1.18
N LEU A 454 26.50 16.35 -0.47
CA LEU A 454 25.74 15.16 -0.86
C LEU A 454 24.23 15.45 -0.88
N MET A 455 23.67 16.16 0.11
CA MET A 455 22.25 16.50 0.15
C MET A 455 21.86 17.45 -0.99
N LYS A 456 22.67 18.49 -1.27
CA LYS A 456 22.44 19.41 -2.40
C LYS A 456 22.40 18.66 -3.73
N GLN A 457 23.36 17.75 -3.92
CA GLN A 457 23.44 16.95 -5.14
C GLN A 457 22.26 16.00 -5.27
N TRP A 458 21.92 15.28 -4.20
CA TRP A 458 20.81 14.33 -4.20
C TRP A 458 19.45 14.99 -4.49
N VAL A 459 19.18 16.12 -3.85
CA VAL A 459 17.96 16.91 -4.12
C VAL A 459 17.98 17.49 -5.54
N GLY A 460 19.15 17.90 -6.04
CA GLY A 460 19.31 18.43 -7.41
C GLY A 460 19.18 17.38 -8.51
N ASP A 461 19.49 16.12 -8.24
CA ASP A 461 19.42 15.02 -9.21
C ASP A 461 17.97 14.52 -9.42
N ASP A 462 17.11 14.67 -8.46
CA ASP A 462 15.69 14.29 -8.56
C ASP A 462 14.89 15.43 -9.19
N SER A 463 14.17 15.15 -10.29
CA SER A 463 13.40 16.15 -11.02
C SER A 463 12.27 16.75 -10.17
N TYR A 464 11.54 15.92 -9.44
CA TYR A 464 10.45 16.39 -8.59
C TYR A 464 10.99 17.28 -7.46
N MET A 465 12.01 16.80 -6.73
CA MET A 465 12.58 17.57 -5.62
C MET A 465 13.23 18.88 -6.09
N ARG A 466 13.91 18.88 -7.24
CA ARG A 466 14.51 20.09 -7.82
C ARG A 466 13.46 21.18 -8.08
N ASP A 467 12.30 20.78 -8.59
CA ASP A 467 11.22 21.69 -8.99
C ASP A 467 10.31 22.11 -7.82
N HIS A 468 10.41 21.43 -6.66
CA HIS A 468 9.58 21.67 -5.47
C HIS A 468 10.40 22.03 -4.21
N ARG A 469 11.57 22.67 -4.41
CA ARG A 469 12.37 23.15 -3.29
C ARG A 469 11.64 24.19 -2.45
N GLY A 470 11.72 24.07 -1.13
CA GLY A 470 10.98 24.92 -0.19
C GLY A 470 9.55 24.46 0.09
N GLU A 471 9.21 23.21 -0.26
CA GLU A 471 7.94 22.59 0.00
C GLU A 471 8.13 21.20 0.63
N TYR A 472 7.06 20.64 1.22
CA TYR A 472 7.07 19.22 1.59
C TYR A 472 6.92 18.33 0.35
N PHE A 473 7.61 17.20 0.33
CA PHE A 473 7.33 16.14 -0.63
C PHE A 473 5.88 15.69 -0.42
N LYS A 474 5.01 15.92 -1.40
CA LYS A 474 3.58 15.56 -1.28
C LYS A 474 3.42 14.05 -1.42
N ARG A 475 2.60 13.46 -0.58
CA ARG A 475 2.37 12.02 -0.55
C ARG A 475 1.93 11.50 -1.92
N TYR A 476 2.70 10.56 -2.49
CA TYR A 476 2.47 9.92 -3.79
C TYR A 476 2.35 10.90 -4.98
N ALA A 477 3.00 12.05 -4.90
CA ALA A 477 2.89 13.10 -5.92
C ALA A 477 3.70 12.82 -7.18
N ASP A 478 4.70 11.97 -7.11
CA ASP A 478 5.51 11.57 -8.26
C ASP A 478 5.43 10.06 -8.49
N ASN A 479 5.76 9.64 -9.71
CA ASN A 479 5.71 8.25 -10.15
C ASN A 479 7.10 7.77 -10.56
N LEU A 480 7.37 6.50 -10.31
CA LEU A 480 8.54 5.81 -10.88
C LEU A 480 8.45 5.81 -12.40
N ALA A 481 9.52 5.38 -13.07
CA ALA A 481 9.62 5.40 -14.51
C ALA A 481 8.42 4.70 -15.19
N PHE A 482 8.04 5.20 -16.37
CA PHE A 482 6.97 4.61 -17.16
C PHE A 482 7.37 3.20 -17.61
N GLU A 483 6.47 2.24 -17.43
CA GLU A 483 6.69 0.82 -17.73
C GLU A 483 6.15 0.48 -19.11
N HIS A 484 6.91 -0.31 -19.87
CA HIS A 484 6.55 -0.79 -21.20
C HIS A 484 6.71 -2.30 -21.26
N HIS A 485 5.60 -3.04 -21.45
CA HIS A 485 5.60 -4.48 -21.60
C HIS A 485 5.00 -4.88 -22.94
N PHE A 486 5.66 -5.80 -23.64
CA PHE A 486 5.20 -6.40 -24.87
C PHE A 486 5.10 -7.91 -24.68
N ASP A 487 3.96 -8.49 -25.00
CA ASP A 487 3.74 -9.92 -24.97
C ASP A 487 3.40 -10.42 -26.38
N VAL A 488 3.83 -11.64 -26.71
CA VAL A 488 3.53 -12.30 -27.98
C VAL A 488 2.77 -13.57 -27.72
N HIS A 489 1.69 -13.75 -28.47
CA HIS A 489 0.88 -14.97 -28.50
C HIS A 489 0.97 -15.64 -29.86
N LEU A 490 1.34 -16.91 -29.89
CA LEU A 490 1.34 -17.74 -31.10
C LEU A 490 0.46 -18.95 -30.83
N ALA A 491 -0.49 -19.23 -31.72
CA ALA A 491 -1.30 -20.44 -31.60
C ALA A 491 -1.52 -21.10 -32.96
N GLN A 492 -1.50 -22.43 -32.94
CA GLN A 492 -1.83 -23.26 -34.08
C GLN A 492 -2.93 -24.24 -33.71
N LYS A 493 -4.09 -24.12 -34.34
CA LYS A 493 -5.26 -24.96 -34.11
C LYS A 493 -5.53 -25.86 -35.31
N TYR A 494 -5.84 -27.12 -35.03
CA TYR A 494 -6.30 -28.09 -36.01
C TYR A 494 -7.68 -28.59 -35.63
N SER A 495 -8.64 -28.44 -36.55
CA SER A 495 -10.04 -28.87 -36.36
C SER A 495 -10.32 -30.14 -37.21
N PHE A 496 -10.94 -31.14 -36.58
CA PHE A 496 -11.26 -32.43 -37.17
C PHE A 496 -12.59 -32.97 -36.64
N LYS A 497 -13.17 -33.95 -37.33
CA LYS A 497 -14.44 -34.56 -36.92
C LYS A 497 -14.20 -35.93 -36.32
N VAL A 498 -14.83 -36.21 -35.18
CA VAL A 498 -14.89 -37.52 -34.52
C VAL A 498 -16.38 -37.85 -34.29
N GLY A 499 -16.85 -38.97 -34.87
CA GLY A 499 -18.26 -39.37 -34.70
C GLY A 499 -19.30 -38.33 -35.15
N GLY A 500 -18.93 -37.44 -36.09
CA GLY A 500 -19.81 -36.34 -36.54
C GLY A 500 -19.67 -35.02 -35.75
N GLN A 501 -19.08 -35.04 -34.58
CA GLN A 501 -18.80 -33.83 -33.76
C GLN A 501 -17.50 -33.16 -34.22
N LEU A 502 -17.49 -31.83 -34.22
CA LEU A 502 -16.29 -31.03 -34.51
C LEU A 502 -15.42 -30.97 -33.26
N ASN A 503 -14.19 -31.45 -33.39
CA ASN A 503 -13.16 -31.39 -32.37
C ASN A 503 -12.03 -30.49 -32.83
N SER A 504 -11.28 -29.94 -31.90
CA SER A 504 -10.07 -29.20 -32.23
C SER A 504 -8.95 -29.41 -31.20
N LEU A 505 -7.72 -29.39 -31.69
CA LEU A 505 -6.50 -29.39 -30.93
C LEU A 505 -5.75 -28.09 -31.21
N GLU A 506 -5.41 -27.36 -30.17
CA GLU A 506 -4.68 -26.09 -30.24
C GLU A 506 -3.40 -26.17 -29.42
N LEU A 507 -2.29 -25.84 -30.06
CA LEU A 507 -1.00 -25.65 -29.42
C LEU A 507 -0.73 -24.15 -29.40
N SER A 508 -0.47 -23.59 -28.21
CA SER A 508 -0.13 -22.16 -28.04
C SER A 508 1.23 -21.98 -27.39
N PHE A 509 1.88 -20.90 -27.74
CA PHE A 509 3.12 -20.45 -27.11
C PHE A 509 3.05 -18.95 -26.85
N ASP A 510 3.16 -18.57 -25.57
CA ASP A 510 3.14 -17.19 -25.12
C ASP A 510 4.54 -16.77 -24.66
N ILE A 511 4.99 -15.61 -25.12
CA ILE A 511 6.19 -14.94 -24.60
C ILE A 511 5.72 -13.70 -23.84
N ILE A 512 5.83 -13.74 -22.51
CA ILE A 512 5.49 -12.64 -21.63
C ILE A 512 6.72 -11.78 -21.43
N ASN A 513 6.60 -10.47 -21.59
CA ASN A 513 7.68 -9.51 -21.51
C ASN A 513 8.78 -9.76 -22.57
N LEU A 514 8.40 -9.79 -23.82
CA LEU A 514 9.29 -9.94 -24.98
C LEU A 514 10.43 -8.90 -24.95
N GLY A 515 10.15 -7.68 -24.51
CA GLY A 515 11.16 -6.63 -24.41
C GLY A 515 12.38 -7.08 -23.60
N ASN A 516 12.16 -7.72 -22.45
CA ASN A 516 13.24 -8.21 -21.59
C ASN A 516 13.97 -9.42 -22.19
N LEU A 517 13.30 -10.23 -23.01
CA LEU A 517 13.95 -11.30 -23.77
C LEU A 517 14.95 -10.75 -24.79
N LEU A 518 14.59 -9.64 -25.45
CA LEU A 518 15.42 -9.01 -26.49
C LEU A 518 16.57 -8.17 -25.90
N ASN A 519 16.29 -7.49 -24.78
CA ASN A 519 17.27 -6.67 -24.08
C ASN A 519 16.97 -6.71 -22.58
N LYS A 520 17.95 -7.13 -21.78
CA LYS A 520 17.84 -7.24 -20.31
C LYS A 520 17.45 -5.93 -19.59
N ASP A 521 17.66 -4.78 -20.24
CA ASP A 521 17.39 -3.45 -19.68
C ASP A 521 16.00 -2.91 -20.09
N TRP A 522 15.20 -3.71 -20.81
CA TRP A 522 13.84 -3.38 -21.21
C TRP A 522 12.81 -4.16 -20.40
N GLY A 523 11.57 -3.67 -20.41
CA GLY A 523 10.44 -4.34 -19.78
C GLY A 523 10.56 -4.43 -18.25
N HIS A 524 11.18 -3.44 -17.62
CA HIS A 524 11.28 -3.39 -16.17
C HIS A 524 9.96 -2.95 -15.54
N THR A 525 9.62 -3.56 -14.41
CA THR A 525 8.56 -3.14 -13.48
C THR A 525 9.22 -2.50 -12.27
N TYR A 526 8.84 -1.27 -11.96
CA TYR A 526 9.43 -0.50 -10.86
C TYR A 526 8.47 -0.48 -9.67
N GLY A 527 9.01 -0.64 -8.48
CA GLY A 527 8.33 -0.49 -7.21
C GLY A 527 8.58 -1.66 -6.28
N ASP A 528 8.84 -1.32 -5.06
CA ASP A 528 8.90 -2.17 -3.90
C ASP A 528 8.25 -1.45 -2.72
N GLY A 529 8.04 -2.13 -1.61
CA GLY A 529 7.71 -1.50 -0.34
C GLY A 529 6.55 -0.51 -0.33
N PHE A 530 5.54 -0.70 -1.19
CA PHE A 530 4.36 0.19 -1.27
C PHE A 530 4.69 1.63 -1.71
N GLY A 531 5.76 1.84 -2.46
CA GLY A 531 6.19 3.15 -2.95
C GLY A 531 6.74 4.07 -1.85
N ARG A 532 7.20 3.54 -0.74
CA ARG A 532 7.80 4.29 0.36
C ARG A 532 9.31 4.23 0.28
N TYR A 533 9.92 5.39 0.12
CA TYR A 533 11.37 5.54 0.08
C TYR A 533 11.81 6.51 1.17
N PHE A 534 13.00 6.29 1.71
CA PHE A 534 13.56 7.15 2.72
C PHE A 534 14.65 8.05 2.12
N SER A 535 14.73 9.27 2.65
CA SER A 535 15.89 10.13 2.45
C SER A 535 17.17 9.40 2.86
N PRO A 536 18.28 9.58 2.13
CA PRO A 536 19.59 9.08 2.58
C PRO A 536 20.13 9.83 3.80
N PHE A 537 19.34 10.71 4.40
CA PHE A 537 19.69 11.48 5.59
C PHE A 537 18.64 11.19 6.67
N ASN A 538 19.04 10.41 7.67
CA ASN A 538 18.19 10.10 8.82
C ASN A 538 18.16 11.27 9.81
N TYR A 539 17.09 11.40 10.55
CA TYR A 539 16.98 12.34 11.67
C TYR A 539 17.45 11.68 12.97
N GLU A 540 18.39 12.31 13.65
CA GLU A 540 19.01 11.80 14.90
C GLU A 540 18.49 12.52 16.17
N GLY A 541 17.53 13.44 16.02
CA GLY A 541 17.04 14.28 17.10
C GLY A 541 17.68 15.68 17.14
N ASN A 542 17.07 16.61 17.87
CA ASN A 542 17.55 17.97 18.13
C ASN A 542 17.94 18.76 16.86
N GLY A 543 17.30 18.49 15.74
CA GLY A 543 17.59 19.13 14.45
C GLY A 543 18.83 18.58 13.74
N VAL A 544 19.40 17.47 14.18
CA VAL A 544 20.61 16.89 13.57
C VAL A 544 20.22 15.81 12.55
N PHE A 545 20.78 15.91 11.34
CA PHE A 545 20.66 14.91 10.28
C PHE A 545 21.96 14.14 10.12
N LYS A 546 21.84 12.90 9.63
CA LYS A 546 22.99 12.03 9.41
C LYS A 546 22.83 11.26 8.12
N PHE A 547 23.86 11.30 7.29
CA PHE A 547 23.89 10.50 6.08
C PHE A 547 23.87 8.99 6.43
N ASP A 548 22.85 8.32 5.95
CA ASP A 548 22.73 6.87 5.99
C ASP A 548 22.31 6.35 4.62
N GLY A 549 23.27 5.83 3.92
CA GLY A 549 23.03 5.42 2.57
C GLY A 549 22.29 4.10 2.37
N THR A 550 21.67 3.50 3.36
CA THR A 550 20.98 2.21 3.25
C THR A 550 19.62 2.30 2.54
N HIS A 551 19.10 3.50 2.26
CA HIS A 551 17.71 3.73 1.85
C HIS A 551 17.52 4.33 0.44
N VAL A 552 18.56 4.39 -0.39
CA VAL A 552 18.56 5.23 -1.62
C VAL A 552 17.97 4.57 -2.87
N ALA A 553 17.81 3.26 -2.91
CA ALA A 553 17.53 2.57 -4.16
C ALA A 553 16.06 2.55 -4.55
N ARG A 554 15.74 3.15 -5.69
CA ARG A 554 14.50 2.93 -6.44
C ARG A 554 14.72 1.79 -7.43
N ASN A 555 14.74 0.56 -6.94
CA ASN A 555 15.06 -0.61 -7.73
C ASN A 555 13.85 -1.09 -8.55
N TYR A 556 14.12 -1.80 -9.64
CA TYR A 556 13.09 -2.55 -10.33
C TYR A 556 12.94 -3.94 -9.70
N ASP A 557 11.72 -4.47 -9.76
CA ASP A 557 11.44 -5.83 -9.31
C ASP A 557 12.06 -6.84 -10.27
N THR A 558 13.05 -7.58 -9.80
CA THR A 558 13.79 -8.53 -10.64
C THR A 558 12.96 -9.74 -11.05
N TYR A 559 11.93 -10.11 -10.30
CA TYR A 559 11.06 -11.24 -10.63
C TYR A 559 10.02 -10.87 -11.68
N TYR A 560 9.30 -9.76 -11.47
CA TYR A 560 8.26 -9.30 -12.40
C TYR A 560 8.84 -8.68 -13.69
N SER A 561 10.10 -8.28 -13.68
CA SER A 561 10.79 -7.75 -14.86
C SER A 561 11.33 -8.82 -15.81
N ARG A 562 11.34 -10.10 -15.41
CA ARG A 562 11.85 -11.19 -16.25
C ARG A 562 10.85 -11.62 -17.29
N TRP A 563 11.36 -11.94 -18.50
CA TRP A 563 10.54 -12.63 -19.49
C TRP A 563 10.18 -14.06 -19.07
N ARG A 564 9.08 -14.56 -19.57
CA ARG A 564 8.59 -15.92 -19.31
C ARG A 564 7.99 -16.51 -20.57
N GLY A 565 8.21 -17.81 -20.78
CA GLY A 565 7.57 -18.59 -21.84
C GLY A 565 6.52 -19.53 -21.25
N GLN A 566 5.36 -19.61 -21.90
CA GLN A 566 4.30 -20.54 -21.54
C GLN A 566 3.88 -21.36 -22.76
N LEU A 567 3.88 -22.68 -22.63
CA LEU A 567 3.37 -23.61 -23.64
C LEU A 567 2.00 -24.12 -23.19
N GLY A 568 1.01 -24.02 -24.06
CA GLY A 568 -0.35 -24.47 -23.81
C GLY A 568 -0.81 -25.52 -24.83
N LEU A 569 -1.57 -26.53 -24.38
CA LEU A 569 -2.26 -27.48 -25.20
C LEU A 569 -3.74 -27.51 -24.82
N ARG A 570 -4.63 -27.25 -25.77
CA ARG A 570 -6.08 -27.26 -25.55
C ARG A 570 -6.75 -28.25 -26.51
N TYR A 571 -7.56 -29.12 -25.95
CA TYR A 571 -8.46 -29.97 -26.74
C TYR A 571 -9.91 -29.52 -26.49
N THR A 572 -10.65 -29.30 -27.57
CA THR A 572 -12.08 -28.92 -27.53
C THR A 572 -12.88 -29.96 -28.30
N PHE A 573 -13.96 -30.46 -27.69
CA PHE A 573 -14.83 -31.51 -28.24
C PHE A 573 -16.30 -31.13 -28.13
#